data_4ea8a62e3ebcdcc2af6f4f449d9d6628
#
_entry.id   4ea8a62e3ebcdcc2af6f4f449d9d6628
#
_cell.length_a   1.000
_cell.length_b   1.000
_cell.length_c   1.000
_cell.angle_alpha   90.00
_cell.angle_beta   90.00
_cell.angle_gamma   90.00
#
_symmetry.space_group_name_H-M   'P 1'
#
loop_
_entity.id
_entity.type
_entity.pdbx_description
1 polymer ?
#
loop_
_entity_poly.entity_id
_entity_poly.type
_entity_poly.pdbx_seq_one_letter_code
_entity_poly.pdbx_strand_id
1 'polypeptide(L)'
;NQYESVILPLKAYLETNGVRFETGRTVTDIDFAPGEALTATALHFADGSAVDLREGDVCIMTNACMTDSATLGNLHAPAPAPERKPVSAELWAKVAAKRPGLGNPEPFFGNVNESNWESFTVTCKGNRLLKMIENYSGNIPGSGALMTFKDSSWRMSIVVAAQPHFKA
;
A
#
# COMPACT_ATOMS: atom_id res chain seq x y z
N ASN A 1 -8.77 -10.63 -10.98
CA ASN A 1 -9.18 -9.74 -9.89
C ASN A 1 -8.67 -10.31 -8.55
N GLN A 2 -7.59 -9.72 -8.03
CA GLN A 2 -6.94 -10.20 -6.79
C GLN A 2 -7.87 -10.11 -5.58
N TYR A 3 -8.72 -9.11 -5.51
CA TYR A 3 -9.61 -8.90 -4.36
C TYR A 3 -10.62 -10.04 -4.23
N GLU A 4 -11.37 -10.33 -5.28
CA GLU A 4 -12.41 -11.37 -5.25
C GLU A 4 -11.84 -12.78 -5.26
N SER A 5 -10.73 -13.00 -6.00
CA SER A 5 -10.19 -14.34 -6.23
C SER A 5 -9.20 -14.80 -5.16
N VAL A 6 -8.58 -13.87 -4.43
CA VAL A 6 -7.55 -14.18 -3.43
C VAL A 6 -7.93 -13.60 -2.07
N ILE A 7 -8.18 -12.29 -1.99
CA ILE A 7 -8.34 -11.62 -0.69
C ILE A 7 -9.61 -12.05 0.03
N LEU A 8 -10.76 -12.07 -0.64
CA LEU A 8 -12.02 -12.48 0.01
C LEU A 8 -12.02 -13.94 0.45
N PRO A 9 -11.59 -14.93 -0.35
CA PRO A 9 -11.48 -16.32 0.11
C PRO A 9 -10.49 -16.49 1.26
N LEU A 10 -9.33 -15.81 1.21
CA LEU A 10 -8.34 -15.86 2.27
C LEU A 10 -8.89 -15.25 3.58
N LYS A 11 -9.56 -14.10 3.48
CA LYS A 11 -10.22 -13.47 4.64
C LYS A 11 -11.22 -14.41 5.27
N ALA A 12 -12.12 -15.01 4.48
CA ALA A 12 -13.13 -15.95 4.98
C ALA A 12 -12.48 -17.18 5.66
N TYR A 13 -11.41 -17.72 5.08
CA TYR A 13 -10.64 -18.82 5.69
C TYR A 13 -10.06 -18.41 7.05
N LEU A 14 -9.43 -17.25 7.13
CA LEU A 14 -8.83 -16.76 8.37
C LEU A 14 -9.88 -16.50 9.45
N GLU A 15 -11.03 -15.91 9.12
CA GLU A 15 -12.15 -15.70 10.04
C GLU A 15 -12.68 -17.03 10.60
N THR A 16 -12.83 -18.04 9.73
CA THR A 16 -13.25 -19.39 10.15
C THR A 16 -12.23 -20.03 11.10
N ASN A 17 -10.96 -19.66 11.00
CA ASN A 17 -9.88 -20.14 11.88
C ASN A 17 -9.58 -19.20 13.05
N GLY A 18 -10.51 -18.32 13.42
CA GLY A 18 -10.44 -17.53 14.64
C GLY A 18 -9.71 -16.20 14.54
N VAL A 19 -9.29 -15.79 13.34
CA VAL A 19 -8.71 -14.45 13.13
C VAL A 19 -9.82 -13.41 13.12
N ARG A 20 -9.66 -12.35 13.89
CA ARG A 20 -10.56 -11.20 13.89
C ARG A 20 -9.98 -10.08 13.07
N PHE A 21 -10.77 -9.52 12.18
CA PHE A 21 -10.45 -8.32 11.42
C PHE A 21 -11.22 -7.13 11.99
N GLU A 22 -10.50 -6.18 12.56
CA GLU A 22 -11.07 -4.92 13.02
C GLU A 22 -10.71 -3.81 12.02
N THR A 23 -11.66 -3.47 11.17
CA THR A 23 -11.51 -2.40 10.17
C THR A 23 -12.17 -1.11 10.65
N GLY A 24 -11.75 0.02 10.07
CA GLY A 24 -12.29 1.33 10.47
C GLY A 24 -11.75 1.86 11.80
N ARG A 25 -10.78 1.19 12.39
CA ARG A 25 -10.08 1.65 13.62
C ARG A 25 -8.67 2.08 13.26
N THR A 26 -8.41 3.36 13.39
CA THR A 26 -7.08 3.93 13.10
C THR A 26 -6.22 3.87 14.35
N VAL A 27 -5.09 3.15 14.29
CA VAL A 27 -4.07 3.19 15.34
C VAL A 27 -3.34 4.52 15.25
N THR A 28 -3.30 5.26 16.34
CA THR A 28 -2.70 6.60 16.41
C THR A 28 -1.42 6.65 17.22
N ASP A 29 -1.18 5.64 18.06
CA ASP A 29 0.03 5.54 18.87
C ASP A 29 0.26 4.10 19.38
N ILE A 30 1.50 3.80 19.76
CA ILE A 30 1.92 2.55 20.38
C ILE A 30 2.77 2.87 21.60
N ASP A 31 2.44 2.28 22.75
CA ASP A 31 3.25 2.37 23.94
C ASP A 31 4.26 1.23 24.02
N PHE A 32 5.38 1.51 24.63
CA PHE A 32 6.48 0.56 24.80
C PHE A 32 6.91 0.49 26.27
N ALA A 33 7.25 -0.70 26.72
CA ALA A 33 7.89 -0.88 28.01
C ALA A 33 9.23 -0.12 28.09
N PRO A 34 9.62 0.34 29.28
CA PRO A 34 10.95 0.92 29.46
C PRO A 34 12.05 -0.13 29.27
N GLY A 35 13.24 0.31 28.86
CA GLY A 35 14.39 -0.58 28.65
C GLY A 35 14.81 -0.68 27.17
N GLU A 36 15.81 -1.52 26.91
CA GLU A 36 16.40 -1.68 25.58
C GLU A 36 15.56 -2.56 24.65
N ALA A 37 14.83 -3.53 25.22
CA ALA A 37 13.97 -4.43 24.45
C ALA A 37 12.80 -3.67 23.81
N LEU A 38 12.52 -4.02 22.55
CA LEU A 38 11.38 -3.46 21.80
C LEU A 38 10.11 -4.23 22.16
N THR A 39 9.48 -3.88 23.27
CA THR A 39 8.26 -4.52 23.78
C THR A 39 7.11 -3.52 23.72
N ALA A 40 6.18 -3.71 22.81
CA ALA A 40 4.94 -2.95 22.76
C ALA A 40 4.02 -3.37 23.94
N THR A 41 3.38 -2.40 24.59
CA THR A 41 2.50 -2.63 25.75
C THR A 41 1.06 -2.24 25.52
N ALA A 42 0.79 -1.28 24.65
CA ALA A 42 -0.57 -0.88 24.30
C ALA A 42 -0.65 -0.29 22.89
N LEU A 43 -1.81 -0.46 22.26
CA LEU A 43 -2.20 0.21 21.01
C LEU A 43 -3.28 1.23 21.33
N HIS A 44 -3.12 2.46 20.87
CA HIS A 44 -4.10 3.54 21.03
C HIS A 44 -4.78 3.83 19.69
N PHE A 45 -6.08 4.10 19.73
CA PHE A 45 -6.89 4.35 18.55
C PHE A 45 -7.44 5.76 18.51
N ALA A 46 -7.83 6.21 17.32
CA ALA A 46 -8.37 7.56 17.08
C ALA A 46 -9.69 7.82 17.81
N ASP A 47 -10.44 6.78 18.16
CA ASP A 47 -11.69 6.85 18.94
C ASP A 47 -11.46 7.00 20.44
N GLY A 48 -10.21 7.11 20.88
CA GLY A 48 -9.82 7.21 22.29
C GLY A 48 -9.75 5.88 23.03
N SER A 49 -10.07 4.76 22.39
CA SER A 49 -9.92 3.44 22.97
C SER A 49 -8.47 2.95 22.92
N ALA A 50 -8.15 1.94 23.71
CA ALA A 50 -6.86 1.28 23.70
C ALA A 50 -7.01 -0.25 23.83
N VAL A 51 -5.98 -0.95 23.39
CA VAL A 51 -5.82 -2.40 23.58
C VAL A 51 -4.49 -2.65 24.26
N ASP A 52 -4.53 -3.23 25.44
CA ASP A 52 -3.35 -3.65 26.18
C ASP A 52 -2.80 -4.96 25.58
N LEU A 53 -1.49 -5.01 25.40
CA LEU A 53 -0.77 -6.20 24.97
C LEU A 53 -0.27 -6.96 26.21
N ARG A 54 -0.42 -8.28 26.19
CA ARG A 54 -0.04 -9.18 27.28
C ARG A 54 1.37 -9.73 27.04
N GLU A 55 1.94 -10.27 28.07
CA GLU A 55 3.15 -11.05 27.94
C GLU A 55 2.93 -12.22 26.96
N GLY A 56 3.83 -12.35 25.98
CA GLY A 56 3.75 -13.33 24.90
C GLY A 56 2.97 -12.86 23.65
N ASP A 57 2.24 -11.74 23.71
CA ASP A 57 1.65 -11.15 22.50
C ASP A 57 2.73 -10.61 21.57
N VAL A 58 2.51 -10.74 20.27
CA VAL A 58 3.40 -10.21 19.21
C VAL A 58 2.66 -9.14 18.43
N CYS A 59 3.24 -7.95 18.37
CA CYS A 59 2.73 -6.83 17.58
C CYS A 59 3.55 -6.69 16.28
N ILE A 60 2.88 -6.85 15.14
CA ILE A 60 3.49 -6.62 13.82
C ILE A 60 2.89 -5.35 13.24
N MET A 61 3.74 -4.33 13.07
CA MET A 61 3.34 -3.07 12.47
C MET A 61 3.78 -3.03 11.00
N THR A 62 2.81 -2.88 10.10
CA THR A 62 3.06 -2.65 8.67
C THR A 62 2.65 -1.23 8.32
N ASN A 63 3.62 -0.35 8.22
CA ASN A 63 3.42 1.05 7.82
C ASN A 63 3.86 1.28 6.38
N ALA A 64 3.72 2.52 5.91
CA ALA A 64 4.12 2.94 4.57
C ALA A 64 3.27 2.34 3.45
N CYS A 65 1.96 2.39 3.60
CA CYS A 65 1.03 2.01 2.53
C CYS A 65 1.00 3.13 1.46
N MET A 66 1.34 2.80 0.21
CA MET A 66 1.31 3.76 -0.91
C MET A 66 -0.09 4.27 -1.22
N THR A 67 -1.14 3.55 -0.82
CA THR A 67 -2.53 3.91 -1.12
C THR A 67 -3.23 4.68 -0.01
N ASP A 68 -2.58 4.88 1.13
CA ASP A 68 -3.18 5.54 2.30
C ASP A 68 -3.60 7.00 2.02
N SER A 69 -2.85 7.72 1.19
CA SER A 69 -3.17 9.08 0.76
C SER A 69 -3.54 9.19 -0.72
N ALA A 70 -3.87 8.06 -1.36
CA ALA A 70 -4.20 8.06 -2.78
C ALA A 70 -5.46 8.87 -3.07
N THR A 71 -5.41 9.63 -4.16
CA THR A 71 -6.54 10.37 -4.71
C THR A 71 -6.92 9.77 -6.06
N LEU A 72 -8.15 10.01 -6.50
CA LEU A 72 -8.67 9.45 -7.74
C LEU A 72 -8.96 10.55 -8.76
N GLY A 73 -8.46 10.36 -9.96
CA GLY A 73 -8.83 11.13 -11.13
C GLY A 73 -9.86 10.41 -12.00
N ASN A 74 -10.23 11.03 -13.09
CA ASN A 74 -11.10 10.47 -14.10
C ASN A 74 -10.73 10.99 -15.51
N LEU A 75 -11.53 10.65 -16.54
CA LEU A 75 -11.25 11.08 -17.91
C LEU A 75 -11.30 12.59 -18.15
N HIS A 76 -11.85 13.36 -17.23
CA HIS A 76 -12.09 14.81 -17.38
C HIS A 76 -11.27 15.64 -16.41
N ALA A 77 -10.75 15.03 -15.35
CA ALA A 77 -9.97 15.71 -14.33
C ALA A 77 -8.84 14.82 -13.82
N PRO A 78 -7.62 15.35 -13.69
CA PRO A 78 -6.53 14.62 -13.08
C PRO A 78 -6.82 14.33 -11.60
N ALA A 79 -6.15 13.33 -11.04
CA ALA A 79 -6.17 13.10 -9.61
C ALA A 79 -5.56 14.32 -8.89
N PRO A 80 -6.24 14.91 -7.89
CA PRO A 80 -5.65 15.99 -7.14
C PRO A 80 -4.43 15.53 -6.36
N ALA A 81 -3.46 16.41 -6.16
CA ALA A 81 -2.32 16.12 -5.31
C ALA A 81 -2.78 15.86 -3.86
N PRO A 82 -2.11 14.94 -3.12
CA PRO A 82 -2.43 14.72 -1.73
C PRO A 82 -2.22 15.99 -0.90
N GLU A 83 -3.22 16.38 -0.12
CA GLU A 83 -3.17 17.60 0.70
C GLU A 83 -2.42 17.40 2.02
N ARG A 84 -2.21 16.15 2.44
CA ARG A 84 -1.58 15.79 3.71
C ARG A 84 -0.70 14.56 3.60
N LYS A 85 0.21 14.40 4.56
CA LYS A 85 0.94 13.15 4.74
C LYS A 85 -0.03 12.02 5.10
N PRO A 86 0.27 10.77 4.71
CA PRO A 86 -0.54 9.61 5.10
C PRO A 86 -0.61 9.46 6.63
N VAL A 87 -1.72 8.95 7.16
CA VAL A 87 -1.87 8.66 8.60
C VAL A 87 -0.83 7.64 9.08
N SER A 88 -0.46 6.69 8.22
CA SER A 88 0.62 5.74 8.47
C SER A 88 1.99 6.43 8.71
N ALA A 89 2.27 7.54 8.04
CA ALA A 89 3.48 8.32 8.27
C ALA A 89 3.47 9.01 9.65
N GLU A 90 2.33 9.50 10.10
CA GLU A 90 2.18 10.12 11.41
C GLU A 90 2.41 9.11 12.53
N LEU A 91 1.81 7.92 12.44
CA LEU A 91 2.05 6.84 13.40
C LEU A 91 3.53 6.43 13.41
N TRP A 92 4.12 6.22 12.22
CA TRP A 92 5.53 5.84 12.14
C TRP A 92 6.44 6.90 12.74
N ALA A 93 6.20 8.19 12.49
CA ALA A 93 6.97 9.27 13.11
C ALA A 93 6.90 9.25 14.64
N LYS A 94 5.70 9.03 15.20
CA LYS A 94 5.52 8.93 16.66
C LYS A 94 6.28 7.75 17.27
N VAL A 95 6.14 6.55 16.70
CA VAL A 95 6.80 5.36 17.25
C VAL A 95 8.32 5.42 17.06
N ALA A 96 8.81 5.97 15.93
CA ALA A 96 10.23 6.19 15.69
C ALA A 96 10.85 7.21 16.68
N ALA A 97 10.10 8.24 17.04
CA ALA A 97 10.51 9.19 18.07
C ALA A 97 10.64 8.54 19.46
N LYS A 98 9.75 7.62 19.81
CA LYS A 98 9.81 6.84 21.07
C LYS A 98 10.93 5.78 21.03
N ARG A 99 11.17 5.20 19.87
CA ARG A 99 12.10 4.07 19.67
C ARG A 99 12.87 4.24 18.35
N PRO A 100 14.07 4.82 18.37
CA PRO A 100 14.87 5.09 17.15
C PRO A 100 15.15 3.87 16.28
N GLY A 101 15.18 2.66 16.85
CA GLY A 101 15.33 1.40 16.12
C GLY A 101 14.17 1.06 15.19
N LEU A 102 13.04 1.79 15.24
CA LEU A 102 11.90 1.65 14.33
C LEU A 102 12.05 2.46 13.03
N GLY A 103 13.22 3.02 12.79
CA GLY A 103 13.57 3.64 11.51
C GLY A 103 13.25 5.13 11.42
N ASN A 104 13.27 5.64 10.19
CA ASN A 104 13.02 7.05 9.88
C ASN A 104 12.02 7.16 8.72
N PRO A 105 10.83 7.73 8.94
CA PRO A 105 9.83 7.91 7.88
C PRO A 105 10.14 9.02 6.90
N GLU A 106 11.03 9.96 7.23
CA GLU A 106 11.27 11.17 6.43
C GLU A 106 11.71 10.90 4.98
N PRO A 107 12.62 9.94 4.69
CA PRO A 107 12.98 9.61 3.31
C PRO A 107 11.81 9.12 2.44
N PHE A 108 10.74 8.60 3.06
CA PHE A 108 9.57 8.06 2.37
C PHE A 108 8.46 9.11 2.19
N PHE A 109 8.27 9.99 3.17
CA PHE A 109 7.11 10.89 3.23
C PHE A 109 7.49 12.37 3.34
N GLY A 110 8.77 12.70 3.48
CA GLY A 110 9.25 14.06 3.64
C GLY A 110 9.12 14.91 2.39
N ASN A 111 9.33 14.29 1.22
CA ASN A 111 9.21 14.96 -0.08
C ASN A 111 8.23 14.21 -0.99
N VAL A 112 6.97 14.65 -0.98
CA VAL A 112 5.90 14.05 -1.78
C VAL A 112 6.21 14.09 -3.28
N ASN A 113 6.85 15.14 -3.77
CA ASN A 113 7.16 15.26 -5.20
C ASN A 113 8.19 14.22 -5.68
N GLU A 114 9.06 13.74 -4.81
CA GLU A 114 10.05 12.70 -5.14
C GLU A 114 9.49 11.28 -4.96
N SER A 115 8.48 11.11 -4.11
CA SER A 115 7.84 9.82 -3.80
C SER A 115 6.48 9.63 -4.44
N ASN A 116 6.01 10.60 -5.23
CA ASN A 116 4.71 10.53 -5.89
C ASN A 116 4.66 9.39 -6.90
N TRP A 117 3.59 8.63 -6.86
CA TRP A 117 3.30 7.56 -7.79
C TRP A 117 1.96 7.80 -8.47
N GLU A 118 1.97 7.94 -9.77
CA GLU A 118 0.77 8.06 -10.58
C GLU A 118 0.56 6.81 -11.42
N SER A 119 -0.65 6.28 -11.42
CA SER A 119 -1.01 5.16 -12.25
C SER A 119 -2.36 5.36 -12.93
N PHE A 120 -2.49 4.86 -14.14
CA PHE A 120 -3.74 4.86 -14.86
C PHE A 120 -3.85 3.58 -15.70
N THR A 121 -5.08 3.17 -15.94
CA THR A 121 -5.37 2.01 -16.79
C THR A 121 -5.96 2.47 -18.11
N VAL A 122 -5.42 1.96 -19.21
CA VAL A 122 -5.95 2.20 -20.54
C VAL A 122 -6.70 0.95 -21.01
N THR A 123 -8.00 1.07 -21.21
CA THR A 123 -8.84 0.00 -21.78
C THR A 123 -9.19 0.31 -23.20
N CYS A 124 -8.82 -0.57 -24.13
CA CYS A 124 -9.08 -0.41 -25.56
C CYS A 124 -10.08 -1.42 -26.08
N LYS A 125 -10.95 -1.02 -27.03
CA LYS A 125 -11.86 -1.90 -27.77
C LYS A 125 -11.12 -2.65 -28.86
N GLY A 126 -10.03 -3.00 -28.91
CA GLY A 126 -9.28 -3.74 -29.91
C GLY A 126 -7.88 -4.04 -29.42
N ASN A 127 -7.16 -4.81 -30.16
CA ASN A 127 -5.85 -5.29 -29.79
C ASN A 127 -4.67 -4.54 -30.45
N ARG A 128 -4.94 -3.45 -31.18
CA ARG A 128 -3.89 -2.74 -31.94
C ARG A 128 -2.77 -2.21 -31.03
N LEU A 129 -3.14 -1.56 -29.91
CA LEU A 129 -2.16 -1.07 -28.93
C LEU A 129 -1.39 -2.22 -28.30
N LEU A 130 -2.07 -3.31 -27.95
CA LEU A 130 -1.45 -4.50 -27.40
C LEU A 130 -0.40 -5.08 -28.37
N LYS A 131 -0.77 -5.28 -29.65
CA LYS A 131 0.18 -5.76 -30.67
C LYS A 131 1.37 -4.84 -30.90
N MET A 132 1.17 -3.53 -30.78
CA MET A 132 2.30 -2.58 -30.86
C MET A 132 3.26 -2.78 -29.68
N ILE A 133 2.73 -2.96 -28.47
CA ILE A 133 3.53 -3.20 -27.27
C ILE A 133 4.27 -4.54 -27.38
N GLU A 134 3.58 -5.60 -27.81
CA GLU A 134 4.18 -6.93 -28.03
C GLU A 134 5.33 -6.86 -29.03
N ASN A 135 5.11 -6.21 -30.19
CA ASN A 135 6.13 -6.05 -31.21
C ASN A 135 7.34 -5.23 -30.75
N TYR A 136 7.09 -4.19 -29.97
CA TYR A 136 8.16 -3.32 -29.45
C TYR A 136 8.98 -3.99 -28.34
N SER A 137 8.32 -4.68 -27.43
CA SER A 137 8.96 -5.27 -26.27
C SER A 137 9.46 -6.70 -26.49
N GLY A 138 8.89 -7.43 -27.44
CA GLY A 138 9.08 -8.87 -27.58
C GLY A 138 8.38 -9.71 -26.51
N ASN A 139 7.59 -9.09 -25.62
CA ASN A 139 6.91 -9.76 -24.52
C ASN A 139 5.47 -10.09 -24.86
N ILE A 140 5.03 -11.27 -24.44
CA ILE A 140 3.63 -11.68 -24.48
C ILE A 140 2.94 -11.28 -23.17
N PRO A 141 1.68 -10.80 -23.20
CA PRO A 141 0.94 -10.47 -22.00
C PRO A 141 0.95 -11.58 -20.94
N GLY A 142 1.26 -11.22 -19.72
CA GLY A 142 1.36 -12.17 -18.60
C GLY A 142 2.67 -12.95 -18.52
N SER A 143 3.59 -12.78 -19.46
CA SER A 143 4.90 -13.41 -19.43
C SER A 143 6.04 -12.38 -19.37
N GLY A 144 6.09 -11.57 -18.32
CA GLY A 144 7.13 -10.53 -18.19
C GLY A 144 6.77 -9.22 -18.86
N ALA A 145 5.54 -8.81 -18.78
CA ALA A 145 4.98 -7.65 -19.48
C ALA A 145 5.32 -6.28 -18.88
N LEU A 146 6.24 -6.19 -17.94
CA LEU A 146 6.71 -4.92 -17.40
C LEU A 146 7.83 -4.35 -18.26
N MET A 147 7.60 -3.18 -18.82
CA MET A 147 8.62 -2.38 -19.52
C MET A 147 8.84 -1.09 -18.76
N THR A 148 10.09 -0.79 -18.45
CA THR A 148 10.47 0.47 -17.82
C THR A 148 11.34 1.29 -18.76
N PHE A 149 10.94 2.51 -19.03
CA PHE A 149 11.68 3.46 -19.84
C PHE A 149 12.65 4.24 -18.95
N LYS A 150 13.92 3.84 -18.96
CA LYS A 150 14.95 4.40 -18.07
C LYS A 150 15.23 5.88 -18.33
N ASP A 151 15.08 6.30 -19.57
CA ASP A 151 15.36 7.67 -20.03
C ASP A 151 14.13 8.59 -19.94
N SER A 152 13.02 8.07 -19.41
CA SER A 152 11.85 8.87 -19.10
C SER A 152 12.11 9.74 -17.85
N SER A 153 11.81 11.03 -17.96
CA SER A 153 11.91 11.97 -16.82
C SER A 153 11.09 11.53 -15.61
N TRP A 154 10.05 10.72 -15.82
CA TRP A 154 9.10 10.24 -14.81
C TRP A 154 9.22 8.75 -14.52
N ARG A 155 10.28 8.10 -14.96
CA ARG A 155 10.47 6.65 -14.78
C ARG A 155 9.20 5.87 -15.15
N MET A 156 8.72 6.05 -16.36
CA MET A 156 7.49 5.42 -16.83
C MET A 156 7.64 3.90 -16.95
N SER A 157 6.66 3.18 -16.42
CA SER A 157 6.55 1.72 -16.61
C SER A 157 5.20 1.36 -17.21
N ILE A 158 5.19 0.43 -18.16
CA ILE A 158 3.99 -0.12 -18.77
C ILE A 158 3.85 -1.57 -18.35
N VAL A 159 2.69 -1.92 -17.82
CA VAL A 159 2.33 -3.28 -17.43
C VAL A 159 1.17 -3.73 -18.29
N VAL A 160 1.34 -4.87 -18.98
CA VAL A 160 0.25 -5.52 -19.70
C VAL A 160 -0.09 -6.82 -18.99
N ALA A 161 -1.18 -6.78 -18.23
CA ALA A 161 -1.65 -7.95 -17.49
C ALA A 161 -2.22 -9.00 -18.45
N ALA A 162 -1.99 -10.29 -18.14
CA ALA A 162 -2.70 -11.35 -18.84
C ALA A 162 -4.20 -11.26 -18.55
N GLN A 163 -4.98 -11.34 -19.58
CA GLN A 163 -6.42 -11.57 -19.47
C GLN A 163 -6.61 -13.09 -19.38
N PRO A 164 -7.34 -13.68 -18.48
CA PRO A 164 -8.64 -13.30 -17.92
C PRO A 164 -8.60 -13.12 -16.38
N HIS A 165 -8.22 -11.98 -15.90
CA HIS A 165 -8.31 -11.68 -14.47
C HIS A 165 -9.68 -11.12 -14.06
N PHE A 166 -10.52 -10.84 -15.02
CA PHE A 166 -11.84 -10.31 -14.78
C PHE A 166 -12.87 -11.43 -14.73
N LYS A 167 -13.72 -11.36 -13.74
CA LYS A 167 -14.92 -12.19 -13.70
C LYS A 167 -15.77 -11.88 -14.93
N ALA A 168 -16.07 -12.89 -15.72
CA ALA A 168 -16.96 -12.77 -16.87
C ALA A 168 -18.40 -12.45 -16.41
#